data_fd1c249482142342e0631093f31f0644
#
_entry.id   fd1c249482142342e0631093f31f0644
#
_cell.length_a   1.000
_cell.length_b   1.000
_cell.length_c   1.000
_cell.angle_alpha   90.00
_cell.angle_beta   90.00
_cell.angle_gamma   90.00
#
_symmetry.space_group_name_H-M   'P 1'
#
loop_
_entity.id
_entity.type
_entity.pdbx_description
1 polymer ?
#
loop_
_entity_poly.entity_id
_entity_poly.type
_entity_poly.pdbx_seq_one_letter_code
_entity_poly.pdbx_strand_id
1 'polypeptide(L)'
;TAPVAPKVPKTDSGQADDPTSRFYAEGISRNKPRRSTATYGAALLLRKSASIAGRAFVAGADAGRTANSVEPRNHRDAMRLDEPKWRTAESAEIQNHLTNASWTEIDASQVPAGRRLVRLTWVYKIKRSGKYKARLCVQGCTQIPGVDYDQTFCATMRSGTLRALSAISAKWGLQLRRWDFVAAYLQGNLEEGENVYCSLPPGYELDSDGNPRVGADGKPRVFRIEKPVYGMAQAGRRWQRTLFPWLLKFGFKQHSADECVFSIIRKVKTPSGVRDEKLIIGCYVDDLYTAASHRDEHSLYHQFVT
;
A
#
# COMPACT_ATOMS: atom_id res chain seq x y z
N THR A 1 -12.72 -1.40 -56.56
CA THR A 1 -12.38 -0.06 -56.04
C THR A 1 -12.95 0.06 -54.65
N ALA A 2 -12.06 -0.07 -53.64
CA ALA A 2 -12.39 0.09 -52.25
C ALA A 2 -12.51 1.59 -51.89
N PRO A 3 -13.44 2.02 -51.02
CA PRO A 3 -13.58 3.41 -50.65
C PRO A 3 -12.45 3.84 -49.71
N VAL A 4 -11.85 4.99 -50.02
CA VAL A 4 -10.83 5.68 -49.24
C VAL A 4 -11.47 6.25 -47.99
N ALA A 5 -10.90 5.92 -46.81
CA ALA A 5 -11.30 6.49 -45.53
C ALA A 5 -11.00 8.01 -45.47
N PRO A 6 -11.87 8.83 -44.92
CA PRO A 6 -11.66 10.26 -44.79
C PRO A 6 -10.56 10.56 -43.74
N LYS A 7 -9.63 11.44 -44.12
CA LYS A 7 -8.63 12.04 -43.23
C LYS A 7 -9.34 12.87 -42.16
N VAL A 8 -9.14 12.49 -40.90
CA VAL A 8 -9.53 13.30 -39.77
C VAL A 8 -8.61 14.53 -39.69
N PRO A 9 -9.13 15.75 -39.57
CA PRO A 9 -8.30 16.93 -39.33
C PRO A 9 -7.63 16.82 -37.95
N LYS A 10 -6.35 17.14 -37.89
CA LYS A 10 -5.66 17.37 -36.60
C LYS A 10 -6.26 18.63 -36.01
N THR A 11 -7.14 18.49 -35.05
CA THR A 11 -7.50 19.58 -34.17
C THR A 11 -6.34 19.77 -33.20
N ASP A 12 -5.79 20.95 -33.20
CA ASP A 12 -4.89 21.48 -32.20
C ASP A 12 -5.70 21.58 -30.89
N SER A 13 -5.77 20.49 -30.16
CA SER A 13 -6.38 20.48 -28.82
C SER A 13 -5.36 21.11 -27.89
N GLY A 14 -5.59 22.39 -27.60
CA GLY A 14 -4.99 23.01 -26.44
C GLY A 14 -5.20 22.10 -25.25
N GLN A 15 -4.11 21.52 -24.74
CA GLN A 15 -4.11 20.82 -23.47
C GLN A 15 -4.63 21.80 -22.43
N ALA A 16 -5.84 21.58 -21.95
CA ALA A 16 -6.29 22.20 -20.72
C ALA A 16 -5.27 21.80 -19.65
N ASP A 17 -4.56 22.78 -19.12
CA ASP A 17 -3.61 22.63 -18.03
C ASP A 17 -4.33 21.95 -16.86
N ASP A 18 -4.14 20.65 -16.71
CA ASP A 18 -4.51 19.94 -15.50
C ASP A 18 -3.57 20.45 -14.39
N PRO A 19 -4.09 21.18 -13.37
CA PRO A 19 -3.24 21.71 -12.31
C PRO A 19 -2.48 20.63 -11.55
N THR A 20 -2.84 19.36 -11.70
CA THR A 20 -2.13 18.24 -11.08
C THR A 20 -0.91 17.80 -11.89
N SER A 21 -0.87 18.05 -13.23
CA SER A 21 0.25 17.65 -14.08
C SER A 21 1.51 18.46 -13.81
N ARG A 22 1.39 19.75 -13.44
CA ARG A 22 2.54 20.60 -13.08
C ARG A 22 3.28 20.14 -11.82
N PHE A 23 2.55 19.61 -10.82
CA PHE A 23 3.19 19.10 -9.60
C PHE A 23 4.06 17.85 -9.83
N TYR A 24 3.82 17.09 -10.90
CA TYR A 24 4.57 15.88 -11.22
C TYR A 24 5.73 16.13 -12.19
N ALA A 25 5.65 17.15 -13.06
CA ALA A 25 6.70 17.45 -14.02
C ALA A 25 7.94 18.12 -13.37
N GLU A 26 7.74 18.90 -12.32
CA GLU A 26 8.83 19.61 -11.63
C GLU A 26 9.52 18.78 -10.54
N GLY A 27 8.95 17.66 -10.11
CA GLY A 27 9.45 16.79 -9.02
C GLY A 27 10.42 15.70 -9.44
N ILE A 28 10.65 15.46 -10.74
CA ILE A 28 11.55 14.41 -11.21
C ILE A 28 12.93 15.01 -11.55
N SER A 29 13.56 15.63 -10.60
CA SER A 29 15.01 15.81 -10.62
C SER A 29 15.65 14.46 -10.28
N ARG A 30 16.65 14.05 -11.11
CA ARG A 30 17.45 12.82 -10.92
C ARG A 30 18.33 12.81 -9.66
N ASN A 31 18.20 13.80 -8.80
CA ASN A 31 18.82 13.85 -7.50
C ASN A 31 17.93 13.17 -6.47
N LYS A 32 18.52 12.24 -5.70
CA LYS A 32 17.86 11.55 -4.57
C LYS A 32 16.97 12.54 -3.82
N PRO A 33 15.68 12.22 -3.56
CA PRO A 33 14.82 13.12 -2.83
C PRO A 33 15.43 13.35 -1.46
N ARG A 34 15.87 14.57 -1.18
CA ARG A 34 16.10 15.02 0.18
C ARG A 34 14.75 14.83 0.88
N ARG A 35 14.70 14.00 1.92
CA ARG A 35 13.52 13.80 2.76
C ARG A 35 12.98 15.19 3.10
N SER A 36 11.83 15.55 2.56
CA SER A 36 11.27 16.87 2.81
C SER A 36 11.00 17.00 4.31
N THR A 37 11.41 18.15 4.87
CA THR A 37 11.13 18.51 6.28
C THR A 37 9.64 18.48 6.61
N ALA A 38 8.74 18.55 5.62
CA ALA A 38 7.30 18.39 5.76
C ALA A 38 6.88 16.99 6.21
N THR A 39 7.56 15.92 5.73
CA THR A 39 7.30 14.53 6.17
C THR A 39 7.73 14.32 7.62
N TYR A 40 8.78 15.01 8.06
CA TYR A 40 9.22 15.00 9.46
C TYR A 40 8.26 15.77 10.38
N GLY A 41 7.69 16.87 9.90
CA GLY A 41 6.72 17.66 10.66
C GLY A 41 5.42 16.91 10.91
N ALA A 42 4.91 16.16 9.93
CA ALA A 42 3.71 15.35 10.08
C ALA A 42 3.93 14.16 11.05
N ALA A 43 5.08 13.49 10.96
CA ALA A 43 5.45 12.42 11.89
C ALA A 43 5.69 12.94 13.32
N LEU A 44 6.21 14.15 13.48
CA LEU A 44 6.46 14.78 14.78
C LEU A 44 5.16 15.30 15.41
N LEU A 45 4.20 15.80 14.62
CA LEU A 45 2.90 16.24 15.09
C LEU A 45 1.99 15.07 15.47
N LEU A 46 2.05 13.95 14.74
CA LEU A 46 1.42 12.70 15.15
C LEU A 46 2.01 12.17 16.46
N ARG A 47 3.31 12.33 16.70
CA ARG A 47 3.95 12.05 17.98
C ARG A 47 3.45 12.97 19.10
N LYS A 48 3.28 14.26 18.85
CA LYS A 48 2.84 15.25 19.86
C LYS A 48 1.35 15.14 20.18
N SER A 49 0.47 14.89 19.22
CA SER A 49 -0.95 14.69 19.50
C SER A 49 -1.25 13.33 20.16
N ALA A 50 -0.44 12.30 19.89
CA ALA A 50 -0.44 11.06 20.67
C ALA A 50 0.05 11.26 22.10
N SER A 51 0.86 12.29 22.39
CA SER A 51 1.44 12.52 23.71
C SER A 51 0.46 13.12 24.73
N ILE A 52 -0.66 13.69 24.30
CA ILE A 52 -1.69 14.23 25.22
C ILE A 52 -2.63 13.12 25.73
N ALA A 53 -2.84 12.06 24.93
CA ALA A 53 -3.60 10.88 25.34
C ALA A 53 -2.72 9.67 25.70
N GLY A 54 -1.40 9.74 25.54
CA GLY A 54 -0.50 8.59 25.46
C GLY A 54 0.81 8.69 26.21
N ARG A 55 0.88 9.44 27.33
CA ARG A 55 2.08 9.35 28.22
C ARG A 55 2.32 7.93 28.76
N ALA A 56 1.30 7.07 28.78
CA ALA A 56 1.43 5.68 29.19
C ALA A 56 1.97 4.74 28.07
N PHE A 57 1.93 5.15 26.80
CA PHE A 57 2.33 4.26 25.68
C PHE A 57 3.77 4.46 25.19
N VAL A 58 4.42 5.57 25.55
CA VAL A 58 5.77 5.90 25.09
C VAL A 58 6.86 5.30 25.98
N ALA A 59 6.59 5.05 27.24
CA ALA A 59 7.57 4.49 28.18
C ALA A 59 7.85 2.99 28.00
N GLY A 60 6.96 2.24 27.31
CA GLY A 60 7.13 0.81 27.04
C GLY A 60 7.74 0.46 25.68
N ALA A 61 7.92 1.45 24.80
CA ALA A 61 8.26 1.18 23.38
C ALA A 61 9.77 1.12 23.08
N ASP A 62 10.63 1.56 23.98
CA ASP A 62 12.09 1.56 23.78
C ASP A 62 12.83 0.37 24.43
N ALA A 63 12.12 -0.47 25.19
CA ALA A 63 12.75 -1.58 25.90
C ALA A 63 13.24 -2.75 25.01
N GLY A 64 12.99 -2.71 23.70
CA GLY A 64 13.36 -3.79 22.76
C GLY A 64 14.42 -3.45 21.73
N ARG A 65 14.89 -2.21 21.64
CA ARG A 65 16.00 -1.84 20.75
C ARG A 65 17.32 -2.01 21.50
N THR A 66 17.97 -3.15 21.31
CA THR A 66 19.40 -3.22 21.59
C THR A 66 20.10 -2.22 20.66
N ALA A 67 20.94 -1.36 21.24
CA ALA A 67 21.56 -0.21 20.58
C ALA A 67 22.42 -0.52 19.35
N ASN A 68 22.52 -1.80 18.90
CA ASN A 68 23.42 -2.29 17.84
C ASN A 68 22.75 -3.17 16.78
N SER A 69 21.42 -3.20 16.64
CA SER A 69 20.82 -4.00 15.58
C SER A 69 20.90 -3.28 14.23
N VAL A 70 21.86 -3.69 13.40
CA VAL A 70 22.01 -3.20 12.02
C VAL A 70 20.96 -3.87 11.15
N GLU A 71 20.08 -3.08 10.53
CA GLU A 71 19.13 -3.59 9.53
C GLU A 71 19.88 -3.97 8.24
N PRO A 72 19.68 -5.19 7.69
CA PRO A 72 20.36 -5.63 6.47
C PRO A 72 19.98 -4.75 5.26
N ARG A 73 20.93 -4.56 4.36
CA ARG A 73 20.71 -3.82 3.10
C ARG A 73 20.17 -4.71 1.97
N ASN A 74 20.41 -6.00 2.04
CA ASN A 74 20.05 -7.00 1.05
C ASN A 74 20.06 -8.41 1.67
N HIS A 75 19.64 -9.42 0.89
CA HIS A 75 19.58 -10.80 1.34
C HIS A 75 20.93 -11.35 1.86
N ARG A 76 22.04 -11.07 1.16
CA ARG A 76 23.37 -11.52 1.59
C ARG A 76 23.74 -10.94 2.96
N ASP A 77 23.45 -9.66 3.21
CA ASP A 77 23.69 -9.03 4.51
C ASP A 77 22.81 -9.66 5.60
N ALA A 78 21.55 -9.98 5.26
CA ALA A 78 20.63 -10.63 6.20
C ALA A 78 21.14 -11.98 6.66
N MET A 79 21.56 -12.81 5.71
CA MET A 79 22.13 -14.15 6.00
C MET A 79 23.42 -14.06 6.83
N ARG A 80 24.24 -13.03 6.61
CA ARG A 80 25.47 -12.82 7.38
C ARG A 80 25.24 -12.31 8.81
N LEU A 81 24.19 -11.46 9.02
CA LEU A 81 23.95 -10.81 10.30
C LEU A 81 23.21 -11.71 11.31
N ASP A 82 22.14 -12.37 10.87
CA ASP A 82 21.33 -13.26 11.71
C ASP A 82 20.46 -14.15 10.81
N GLU A 83 21.09 -15.16 10.19
CA GLU A 83 20.42 -16.04 9.23
C GLU A 83 19.12 -16.65 9.77
N PRO A 84 19.06 -17.26 10.95
CA PRO A 84 17.86 -17.95 11.41
C PRO A 84 16.65 -17.02 11.55
N LYS A 85 16.86 -15.82 12.09
CA LYS A 85 15.76 -14.86 12.27
C LYS A 85 15.30 -14.25 10.97
N TRP A 86 16.23 -13.94 10.06
CA TRP A 86 15.86 -13.39 8.76
C TRP A 86 15.22 -14.42 7.85
N ARG A 87 15.68 -15.68 7.84
CA ARG A 87 14.99 -16.76 7.11
C ARG A 87 13.57 -16.97 7.64
N THR A 88 13.36 -16.94 8.95
CA THR A 88 12.02 -17.01 9.52
C THR A 88 11.14 -15.86 9.05
N ALA A 89 11.69 -14.65 8.97
CA ALA A 89 10.95 -13.46 8.51
C ALA A 89 10.65 -13.53 7.01
N GLU A 90 11.58 -14.02 6.17
CA GLU A 90 11.39 -14.25 4.73
C GLU A 90 10.35 -15.35 4.47
N SER A 91 10.43 -16.47 5.17
CA SER A 91 9.46 -17.57 5.06
C SER A 91 8.05 -17.12 5.42
N ALA A 92 7.89 -16.28 6.44
CA ALA A 92 6.60 -15.72 6.81
C ALA A 92 6.02 -14.79 5.71
N GLU A 93 6.88 -14.02 5.03
CA GLU A 93 6.46 -13.16 3.92
C GLU A 93 6.08 -14.01 2.68
N ILE A 94 6.89 -15.02 2.33
CA ILE A 94 6.56 -15.95 1.24
C ILE A 94 5.24 -16.65 1.52
N GLN A 95 5.03 -17.17 2.74
CA GLN A 95 3.77 -17.80 3.12
C GLN A 95 2.57 -16.85 3.00
N ASN A 96 2.73 -15.58 3.36
CA ASN A 96 1.70 -14.57 3.17
C ASN A 96 1.36 -14.38 1.69
N HIS A 97 2.34 -14.35 0.80
CA HIS A 97 2.13 -14.28 -0.64
C HIS A 97 1.43 -15.52 -1.20
N LEU A 98 1.84 -16.73 -0.77
CA LEU A 98 1.21 -17.99 -1.17
C LEU A 98 -0.25 -18.05 -0.71
N THR A 99 -0.55 -17.68 0.54
CA THR A 99 -1.91 -17.64 1.08
C THR A 99 -2.81 -16.67 0.31
N ASN A 100 -2.26 -15.54 -0.17
CA ASN A 100 -2.99 -14.56 -0.96
C ASN A 100 -2.99 -14.86 -2.46
N ALA A 101 -2.34 -15.94 -2.92
CA ALA A 101 -2.16 -16.26 -4.34
C ALA A 101 -1.64 -15.05 -5.16
N SER A 102 -0.59 -14.37 -4.64
CA SER A 102 -0.09 -13.11 -5.20
C SER A 102 0.67 -13.30 -6.50
N TRP A 103 1.14 -14.52 -6.76
CA TRP A 103 1.82 -14.91 -8.00
C TRP A 103 1.58 -16.38 -8.35
N THR A 104 1.83 -16.68 -9.60
CA THR A 104 1.94 -18.05 -10.12
C THR A 104 3.38 -18.28 -10.59
N GLU A 105 3.99 -19.38 -10.18
CA GLU A 105 5.30 -19.81 -10.67
C GLU A 105 5.14 -20.50 -12.02
N ILE A 106 5.81 -19.98 -13.05
CA ILE A 106 5.71 -20.43 -14.43
C ILE A 106 7.10 -20.68 -15.03
N ASP A 107 7.16 -21.41 -16.14
CA ASP A 107 8.40 -21.58 -16.92
C ASP A 107 8.76 -20.27 -17.64
N ALA A 108 10.05 -19.97 -17.77
CA ALA A 108 10.51 -18.76 -18.44
C ALA A 108 10.05 -18.69 -19.90
N SER A 109 9.84 -19.82 -20.56
CA SER A 109 9.30 -19.92 -21.92
C SER A 109 7.86 -19.44 -22.05
N GLN A 110 7.09 -19.39 -20.96
CA GLN A 110 5.71 -18.89 -20.92
C GLN A 110 5.63 -17.36 -20.84
N VAL A 111 6.76 -16.69 -20.64
CA VAL A 111 6.79 -15.22 -20.65
C VAL A 111 6.66 -14.75 -22.10
N PRO A 112 5.65 -13.91 -22.43
CA PRO A 112 5.46 -13.44 -23.80
C PRO A 112 6.68 -12.69 -24.35
N ALA A 113 6.95 -12.85 -25.63
CA ALA A 113 8.04 -12.15 -26.30
C ALA A 113 7.93 -10.63 -26.11
N GLY A 114 9.06 -9.98 -25.83
CA GLY A 114 9.12 -8.54 -25.55
C GLY A 114 8.80 -8.15 -24.11
N ARG A 115 8.31 -9.06 -23.27
CA ARG A 115 8.15 -8.79 -21.83
C ARG A 115 9.49 -8.89 -21.12
N ARG A 116 9.70 -7.96 -20.20
CA ARG A 116 10.89 -7.87 -19.39
C ARG A 116 10.65 -8.45 -18.00
N LEU A 117 11.59 -9.21 -17.47
CA LEU A 117 11.53 -9.64 -16.08
C LEU A 117 11.88 -8.47 -15.14
N VAL A 118 10.95 -8.14 -14.28
CA VAL A 118 11.15 -7.18 -13.19
C VAL A 118 11.83 -7.90 -12.03
N ARG A 119 12.74 -7.22 -11.34
CA ARG A 119 13.44 -7.83 -10.20
C ARG A 119 12.61 -7.74 -8.93
N LEU A 120 12.71 -8.77 -8.11
CA LEU A 120 12.26 -8.76 -6.72
C LEU A 120 13.43 -8.43 -5.80
N THR A 121 13.15 -7.74 -4.71
CA THR A 121 14.14 -7.39 -3.70
C THR A 121 13.55 -7.51 -2.31
N TRP A 122 14.38 -7.93 -1.37
CA TRP A 122 14.03 -7.95 0.04
C TRP A 122 14.25 -6.61 0.70
N VAL A 123 13.29 -6.19 1.53
CA VAL A 123 13.38 -5.03 2.42
C VAL A 123 13.24 -5.52 3.85
N TYR A 124 14.28 -5.31 4.65
CA TYR A 124 14.37 -5.80 6.01
C TYR A 124 14.15 -4.69 7.02
N LYS A 125 13.48 -5.03 8.12
CA LYS A 125 13.25 -4.09 9.21
C LYS A 125 13.13 -4.81 10.53
N ILE A 126 13.75 -4.24 11.57
CA ILE A 126 13.53 -4.64 12.94
C ILE A 126 12.50 -3.67 13.54
N LYS A 127 11.32 -4.20 13.89
CA LYS A 127 10.28 -3.40 14.54
C LYS A 127 10.74 -2.94 15.93
N ARG A 128 10.13 -1.88 16.46
CA ARG A 128 10.41 -1.42 17.84
C ARG A 128 10.21 -2.50 18.90
N SER A 129 9.35 -3.48 18.63
CA SER A 129 9.14 -4.66 19.50
C SER A 129 10.25 -5.70 19.40
N GLY A 130 11.33 -5.45 18.66
CA GLY A 130 12.39 -6.43 18.40
C GLY A 130 12.02 -7.47 17.33
N LYS A 131 10.79 -7.47 16.79
CA LYS A 131 10.37 -8.44 15.76
C LYS A 131 11.05 -8.15 14.44
N TYR A 132 11.69 -9.15 13.87
CA TYR A 132 12.25 -9.16 12.52
C TYR A 132 11.12 -9.19 11.49
N LYS A 133 11.20 -8.35 10.48
CA LYS A 133 10.24 -8.29 9.37
C LYS A 133 10.99 -8.19 8.05
N ALA A 134 10.76 -9.13 7.15
CA ALA A 134 11.12 -9.04 5.76
C ALA A 134 9.88 -8.66 4.93
N ARG A 135 10.08 -7.93 3.83
CA ARG A 135 9.09 -7.68 2.81
C ARG A 135 9.69 -7.95 1.45
N LEU A 136 8.95 -8.70 0.64
CA LEU A 136 9.32 -8.89 -0.76
C LEU A 136 8.70 -7.76 -1.59
N CYS A 137 9.57 -7.02 -2.28
CA CYS A 137 9.17 -5.85 -3.06
C CYS A 137 9.57 -5.99 -4.52
N VAL A 138 8.67 -5.64 -5.41
CA VAL A 138 8.96 -5.46 -6.84
C VAL A 138 9.79 -4.18 -7.01
N GLN A 139 10.83 -4.23 -7.85
CA GLN A 139 11.57 -3.02 -8.23
C GLN A 139 10.78 -2.23 -9.28
N GLY A 140 9.70 -1.56 -8.87
CA GLY A 140 8.80 -0.82 -9.75
C GLY A 140 9.47 0.25 -10.61
N CYS A 141 10.64 0.77 -10.20
CA CYS A 141 11.44 1.66 -11.04
C CYS A 141 11.94 1.02 -12.34
N THR A 142 11.85 -0.29 -12.48
CA THR A 142 12.21 -1.03 -13.69
C THR A 142 10.99 -1.45 -14.53
N GLN A 143 9.77 -1.21 -14.06
CA GLN A 143 8.55 -1.40 -14.82
C GLN A 143 8.46 -0.38 -15.97
N ILE A 144 7.81 -0.76 -17.06
CA ILE A 144 7.69 0.03 -18.28
C ILE A 144 6.26 0.59 -18.36
N PRO A 145 6.06 1.94 -18.33
CA PRO A 145 4.76 2.55 -18.58
C PRO A 145 4.18 2.14 -19.93
N GLY A 146 2.87 1.89 -20.00
CA GLY A 146 2.17 1.43 -21.20
C GLY A 146 2.38 -0.06 -21.53
N VAL A 147 3.22 -0.78 -20.75
CA VAL A 147 3.47 -2.22 -20.87
C VAL A 147 3.10 -2.94 -19.60
N ASP A 148 3.68 -2.55 -18.47
CA ASP A 148 3.48 -3.18 -17.16
C ASP A 148 2.37 -2.48 -16.35
N TYR A 149 2.08 -1.25 -16.67
CA TYR A 149 1.01 -0.44 -16.07
C TYR A 149 0.72 0.81 -16.92
N ASP A 150 -0.48 1.37 -16.78
CA ASP A 150 -0.87 2.63 -17.43
C ASP A 150 -0.90 3.80 -16.47
N GLN A 151 -1.47 3.63 -15.29
CA GLN A 151 -1.70 4.70 -14.33
C GLN A 151 -1.23 4.31 -12.93
N THR A 152 -0.58 5.26 -12.25
CA THR A 152 -0.01 5.05 -10.91
C THR A 152 -0.58 5.98 -9.85
N PHE A 153 -1.30 7.04 -10.25
CA PHE A 153 -1.81 8.01 -9.29
C PHE A 153 -2.71 7.36 -8.23
N CYS A 154 -2.39 7.62 -6.99
CA CYS A 154 -3.13 7.22 -5.82
C CYS A 154 -3.19 8.40 -4.87
N ALA A 155 -4.38 8.87 -4.58
CA ALA A 155 -4.56 9.96 -3.63
C ALA A 155 -4.19 9.54 -2.22
N THR A 156 -3.70 10.49 -1.45
CA THR A 156 -3.46 10.32 -0.01
C THR A 156 -4.09 11.48 0.75
N MET A 157 -4.66 11.20 1.92
CA MET A 157 -5.25 12.25 2.77
C MET A 157 -4.24 13.35 3.07
N ARG A 158 -4.64 14.60 2.87
CA ARG A 158 -3.77 15.76 3.12
C ARG A 158 -3.51 15.93 4.61
N SER A 159 -2.33 16.38 4.98
CA SER A 159 -1.98 16.63 6.40
C SER A 159 -2.87 17.69 7.04
N GLY A 160 -3.33 18.69 6.27
CA GLY A 160 -4.31 19.68 6.71
C GLY A 160 -5.66 19.03 7.06
N THR A 161 -6.11 18.11 6.23
CA THR A 161 -7.34 17.33 6.45
C THR A 161 -7.26 16.49 7.71
N LEU A 162 -6.12 15.81 7.94
CA LEU A 162 -5.92 15.05 9.18
C LEU A 162 -6.02 15.92 10.43
N ARG A 163 -5.44 17.13 10.38
CA ARG A 163 -5.54 18.09 11.49
C ARG A 163 -6.97 18.56 11.70
N ALA A 164 -7.68 18.90 10.62
CA ALA A 164 -9.09 19.29 10.65
C ALA A 164 -9.96 18.17 11.24
N LEU A 165 -9.77 16.93 10.79
CA LEU A 165 -10.49 15.78 11.32
C LEU A 165 -10.20 15.58 12.81
N SER A 166 -8.97 15.75 13.26
CA SER A 166 -8.61 15.68 14.68
C SER A 166 -9.29 16.78 15.50
N ALA A 167 -9.32 18.02 15.00
CA ALA A 167 -9.99 19.15 15.66
C ALA A 167 -11.52 18.96 15.73
N ILE A 168 -12.14 18.53 14.63
CA ILE A 168 -13.57 18.20 14.57
C ILE A 168 -13.89 17.08 15.55
N SER A 169 -13.05 16.07 15.61
CA SER A 169 -13.23 14.93 16.52
C SER A 169 -13.19 15.39 17.99
N ALA A 170 -12.25 16.26 18.33
CA ALA A 170 -12.17 16.83 19.68
C ALA A 170 -13.41 17.68 19.99
N LYS A 171 -13.86 18.53 19.06
CA LYS A 171 -15.04 19.39 19.22
C LYS A 171 -16.33 18.58 19.39
N TRP A 172 -16.47 17.48 18.68
CA TRP A 172 -17.69 16.66 18.70
C TRP A 172 -17.60 15.45 19.64
N GLY A 173 -16.52 15.32 20.42
CA GLY A 173 -16.31 14.19 21.33
C GLY A 173 -16.18 12.85 20.61
N LEU A 174 -15.74 12.85 19.34
CA LEU A 174 -15.58 11.62 18.59
C LEU A 174 -14.36 10.85 19.07
N GLN A 175 -14.49 9.56 19.13
CA GLN A 175 -13.41 8.66 19.50
C GLN A 175 -12.55 8.30 18.29
N LEU A 176 -11.25 8.56 18.40
CA LEU A 176 -10.28 8.32 17.33
C LEU A 176 -9.65 6.94 17.43
N ARG A 177 -9.48 6.26 16.29
CA ARG A 177 -8.69 5.03 16.13
C ARG A 177 -7.91 5.05 14.82
N ARG A 178 -6.79 4.36 14.83
CA ARG A 178 -6.02 4.05 13.63
C ARG A 178 -6.11 2.55 13.38
N TRP A 179 -6.30 2.19 12.12
CA TRP A 179 -6.29 0.83 11.61
C TRP A 179 -5.20 0.69 10.57
N ASP A 180 -4.61 -0.48 10.51
CA ASP A 180 -3.61 -0.87 9.52
C ASP A 180 -4.14 -2.11 8.81
N PHE A 181 -4.30 -2.06 7.49
CA PHE A 181 -4.71 -3.23 6.73
C PHE A 181 -3.56 -4.21 6.62
N VAL A 182 -3.82 -5.45 6.99
CA VAL A 182 -2.84 -6.53 6.77
C VAL A 182 -2.75 -6.81 5.27
N ALA A 183 -1.53 -6.67 4.73
CA ALA A 183 -1.27 -6.94 3.31
C ALA A 183 -2.22 -6.20 2.34
N ALA A 184 -2.48 -4.92 2.59
CA ALA A 184 -3.45 -4.11 1.86
C ALA A 184 -3.35 -4.25 0.33
N TYR A 185 -2.15 -4.19 -0.23
CA TYR A 185 -1.96 -4.30 -1.67
C TYR A 185 -2.38 -5.66 -2.22
N LEU A 186 -2.15 -6.75 -1.46
CA LEU A 186 -2.53 -8.11 -1.87
C LEU A 186 -4.06 -8.33 -1.86
N GLN A 187 -4.84 -7.40 -1.30
CA GLN A 187 -6.30 -7.40 -1.38
C GLN A 187 -6.82 -6.74 -2.67
N GLY A 188 -5.95 -6.00 -3.38
CA GLY A 188 -6.28 -5.41 -4.67
C GLY A 188 -6.25 -6.43 -5.81
N ASN A 189 -6.77 -6.00 -6.98
CA ASN A 189 -6.66 -6.76 -8.22
C ASN A 189 -5.87 -5.95 -9.25
N LEU A 190 -5.11 -6.65 -10.08
CA LEU A 190 -4.53 -6.06 -11.29
C LEU A 190 -5.64 -5.83 -12.32
N GLU A 191 -5.48 -4.84 -13.18
CA GLU A 191 -6.40 -4.64 -14.31
C GLU A 191 -6.03 -5.56 -15.48
N GLU A 192 -7.00 -5.76 -16.35
CA GLU A 192 -6.77 -6.49 -17.59
C GLU A 192 -5.63 -5.83 -18.39
N GLY A 193 -4.69 -6.65 -18.87
CA GLY A 193 -3.49 -6.17 -19.57
C GLY A 193 -2.28 -5.87 -18.66
N GLU A 194 -2.45 -5.72 -17.36
CA GLU A 194 -1.34 -5.56 -16.41
C GLU A 194 -0.69 -6.92 -16.10
N ASN A 195 0.21 -7.33 -16.98
CA ASN A 195 0.95 -8.58 -16.81
C ASN A 195 2.40 -8.29 -16.40
N VAL A 196 2.74 -8.49 -15.16
CA VAL A 196 4.10 -8.29 -14.63
C VAL A 196 4.74 -9.63 -14.34
N TYR A 197 5.92 -9.83 -14.90
CA TYR A 197 6.72 -11.03 -14.72
C TYR A 197 7.97 -10.69 -13.92
N CYS A 198 8.27 -11.49 -12.90
CA CYS A 198 9.39 -11.24 -12.01
C CYS A 198 10.36 -12.43 -12.00
N SER A 199 11.66 -12.13 -11.89
CA SER A 199 12.64 -13.16 -11.52
C SER A 199 12.40 -13.65 -10.10
N LEU A 200 12.81 -14.89 -9.78
CA LEU A 200 12.78 -15.38 -8.41
C LEU A 200 13.58 -14.46 -7.49
N PRO A 201 13.11 -14.25 -6.24
CA PRO A 201 13.85 -13.42 -5.30
C PRO A 201 15.10 -14.13 -4.78
N PRO A 202 16.14 -13.39 -4.37
CA PRO A 202 17.32 -13.96 -3.75
C PRO A 202 16.97 -14.88 -2.57
N GLY A 203 17.54 -16.08 -2.57
CA GLY A 203 17.30 -17.11 -1.54
C GLY A 203 16.09 -18.02 -1.81
N TYR A 204 15.42 -17.86 -2.96
CA TYR A 204 14.27 -18.68 -3.38
C TYR A 204 14.56 -19.46 -4.67
N GLU A 205 15.81 -19.48 -5.08
CA GLU A 205 16.26 -20.17 -6.31
C GLU A 205 16.23 -21.70 -6.17
N LEU A 206 16.17 -22.20 -4.94
CA LEU A 206 16.09 -23.62 -4.62
C LEU A 206 14.71 -23.98 -4.04
N ASP A 207 14.27 -25.21 -4.26
CA ASP A 207 13.10 -25.77 -3.60
C ASP A 207 13.41 -26.24 -2.16
N SER A 208 12.44 -26.89 -1.50
CA SER A 208 12.60 -27.43 -0.13
C SER A 208 13.63 -28.54 -0.03
N ASP A 209 13.88 -29.23 -1.14
CA ASP A 209 14.78 -30.37 -1.21
C ASP A 209 16.20 -29.95 -1.67
N GLY A 210 16.39 -28.63 -1.92
CA GLY A 210 17.65 -28.04 -2.35
C GLY A 210 17.90 -28.14 -3.85
N ASN A 211 16.91 -28.55 -4.66
CA ASN A 211 17.03 -28.57 -6.11
C ASN A 211 16.77 -27.21 -6.72
N PRO A 212 17.44 -26.83 -7.81
CA PRO A 212 17.18 -25.60 -8.53
C PRO A 212 15.73 -25.54 -9.04
N ARG A 213 15.05 -24.40 -8.83
CA ARG A 213 13.73 -24.13 -9.41
C ARG A 213 13.87 -23.77 -10.89
N VAL A 214 13.93 -24.80 -11.73
CA VAL A 214 14.06 -24.68 -13.18
C VAL A 214 12.81 -25.22 -13.87
N GLY A 215 12.47 -24.63 -15.02
CA GLY A 215 11.39 -25.10 -15.88
C GLY A 215 11.81 -26.27 -16.76
N ALA A 216 10.86 -26.74 -17.56
CA ALA A 216 11.12 -27.79 -18.56
C ALA A 216 12.17 -27.42 -19.62
N ASP A 217 12.37 -26.08 -19.80
CA ASP A 217 13.37 -25.50 -20.70
C ASP A 217 14.77 -25.38 -20.07
N GLY A 218 14.96 -25.88 -18.85
CA GLY A 218 16.22 -25.80 -18.09
C GLY A 218 16.58 -24.42 -17.59
N LYS A 219 15.71 -23.42 -17.78
CA LYS A 219 15.91 -22.05 -17.29
C LYS A 219 15.28 -21.86 -15.91
N PRO A 220 15.77 -20.90 -15.10
CA PRO A 220 15.11 -20.54 -13.85
C PRO A 220 13.64 -20.24 -14.05
N ARG A 221 12.77 -20.72 -13.16
CA ARG A 221 11.37 -20.36 -13.15
C ARG A 221 11.20 -18.88 -12.84
N VAL A 222 10.04 -18.34 -13.17
CA VAL A 222 9.69 -16.92 -12.96
C VAL A 222 8.33 -16.81 -12.31
N PHE A 223 8.06 -15.69 -11.67
CA PHE A 223 6.74 -15.39 -11.15
C PHE A 223 5.93 -14.56 -12.15
N ARG A 224 4.74 -15.01 -12.48
CA ARG A 224 3.68 -14.15 -13.01
C ARG A 224 2.95 -13.55 -11.81
N ILE A 225 2.93 -12.22 -11.71
CA ILE A 225 2.28 -11.51 -10.62
C ILE A 225 0.78 -11.47 -10.89
N GLU A 226 -0.01 -11.92 -9.91
CA GLU A 226 -1.48 -12.01 -10.00
C GLU A 226 -2.17 -10.91 -9.20
N LYS A 227 -1.48 -10.34 -8.21
CA LYS A 227 -2.00 -9.26 -7.35
C LYS A 227 -0.99 -8.14 -7.19
N PRO A 228 -1.42 -6.91 -6.88
CA PRO A 228 -0.49 -5.83 -6.59
C PRO A 228 0.43 -6.18 -5.42
N VAL A 229 1.73 -6.11 -5.66
CA VAL A 229 2.78 -6.39 -4.67
C VAL A 229 3.47 -5.08 -4.28
N TYR A 230 4.00 -5.02 -3.06
CA TYR A 230 4.79 -3.88 -2.60
C TYR A 230 5.91 -3.53 -3.59
N GLY A 231 6.08 -2.23 -3.83
CA GLY A 231 7.08 -1.72 -4.77
C GLY A 231 6.62 -1.59 -6.22
N MET A 232 5.51 -2.20 -6.62
CA MET A 232 4.91 -1.95 -7.95
C MET A 232 4.42 -0.50 -8.07
N ALA A 233 4.63 0.10 -9.22
CA ALA A 233 4.26 1.49 -9.49
C ALA A 233 2.77 1.75 -9.29
N GLN A 234 1.91 0.81 -9.68
CA GLN A 234 0.45 0.92 -9.63
C GLN A 234 -0.19 0.35 -8.34
N ALA A 235 0.59 -0.26 -7.43
CA ALA A 235 0.03 -0.97 -6.28
C ALA A 235 -0.91 -0.11 -5.40
N GLY A 236 -0.51 1.14 -5.11
CA GLY A 236 -1.33 2.06 -4.33
C GLY A 236 -2.66 2.39 -5.02
N ARG A 237 -2.63 2.61 -6.34
CA ARG A 237 -3.84 2.86 -7.13
C ARG A 237 -4.78 1.65 -7.14
N ARG A 238 -4.24 0.43 -7.27
CA ARG A 238 -5.06 -0.81 -7.29
C ARG A 238 -5.73 -1.03 -5.94
N TRP A 239 -5.01 -0.79 -4.84
CA TRP A 239 -5.59 -0.80 -3.51
C TRP A 239 -6.70 0.25 -3.35
N GLN A 240 -6.46 1.49 -3.75
CA GLN A 240 -7.45 2.56 -3.67
C GLN A 240 -8.72 2.21 -4.48
N ARG A 241 -8.57 1.63 -5.67
CA ARG A 241 -9.69 1.17 -6.51
C ARG A 241 -10.45 -0.03 -5.92
N THR A 242 -9.88 -0.71 -4.96
CA THR A 242 -10.55 -1.76 -4.18
C THR A 242 -11.26 -1.17 -2.96
N LEU A 243 -10.55 -0.35 -2.19
CA LEU A 243 -11.05 0.18 -0.93
C LEU A 243 -12.18 1.22 -1.11
N PHE A 244 -12.02 2.18 -2.03
CA PHE A 244 -12.98 3.28 -2.16
C PHE A 244 -14.36 2.83 -2.62
N PRO A 245 -14.53 1.98 -3.65
CA PRO A 245 -15.83 1.43 -4.00
C PRO A 245 -16.46 0.60 -2.88
N TRP A 246 -15.65 -0.13 -2.09
CA TRP A 246 -16.14 -0.87 -0.94
C TRP A 246 -16.68 0.07 0.14
N LEU A 247 -16.00 1.18 0.45
CA LEU A 247 -16.49 2.19 1.37
C LEU A 247 -17.80 2.82 0.89
N LEU A 248 -17.89 3.16 -0.39
CA LEU A 248 -19.12 3.70 -0.99
C LEU A 248 -20.28 2.69 -0.91
N LYS A 249 -20.02 1.41 -1.21
CA LYS A 249 -21.00 0.33 -1.09
C LYS A 249 -21.45 0.10 0.34
N PHE A 250 -20.59 0.29 1.33
CA PHE A 250 -20.94 0.24 2.74
C PHE A 250 -21.91 1.37 3.14
N GLY A 251 -21.95 2.45 2.36
CA GLY A 251 -22.83 3.59 2.57
C GLY A 251 -22.12 4.87 2.98
N PHE A 252 -20.79 4.91 2.90
CA PHE A 252 -20.05 6.15 3.10
C PHE A 252 -20.26 7.14 1.95
N LYS A 253 -20.26 8.42 2.29
CA LYS A 253 -20.19 9.52 1.33
C LYS A 253 -18.74 10.02 1.27
N GLN A 254 -18.17 10.07 0.08
CA GLN A 254 -16.86 10.66 -0.20
C GLN A 254 -16.95 12.19 -0.19
N HIS A 255 -15.93 12.86 0.35
CA HIS A 255 -15.89 14.32 0.40
C HIS A 255 -15.15 14.92 -0.79
N SER A 256 -15.71 15.99 -1.37
CA SER A 256 -15.11 16.69 -2.52
C SER A 256 -13.85 17.48 -2.14
N ALA A 257 -13.73 17.94 -0.90
CA ALA A 257 -12.57 18.71 -0.44
C ALA A 257 -11.30 17.85 -0.29
N ASP A 258 -11.46 16.55 0.01
CA ASP A 258 -10.39 15.57 0.09
C ASP A 258 -10.99 14.19 -0.21
N GLU A 259 -10.66 13.64 -1.37
CA GLU A 259 -11.22 12.36 -1.84
C GLU A 259 -10.83 11.16 -0.99
N CYS A 260 -9.85 11.32 -0.08
CA CYS A 260 -9.47 10.29 0.89
C CYS A 260 -10.28 10.37 2.18
N VAL A 261 -11.32 11.22 2.25
CA VAL A 261 -12.19 11.35 3.42
C VAL A 261 -13.59 10.86 3.09
N PHE A 262 -14.11 10.04 3.97
CA PHE A 262 -15.44 9.43 3.85
C PHE A 262 -16.21 9.60 5.16
N SER A 263 -17.52 9.75 5.08
CA SER A 263 -18.35 9.83 6.29
C SER A 263 -19.71 9.17 6.12
N ILE A 264 -20.21 8.62 7.22
CA ILE A 264 -21.62 8.26 7.41
C ILE A 264 -22.15 9.05 8.60
N ILE A 265 -23.27 9.71 8.40
CA ILE A 265 -24.04 10.36 9.47
C ILE A 265 -25.47 9.88 9.32
N ARG A 266 -25.94 9.06 10.25
CA ARG A 266 -27.30 8.50 10.20
C ARG A 266 -27.84 8.15 11.59
N LYS A 267 -29.14 7.94 11.66
CA LYS A 267 -29.80 7.42 12.85
C LYS A 267 -29.62 5.91 12.94
N VAL A 268 -29.24 5.43 14.11
CA VAL A 268 -29.06 3.99 14.40
C VAL A 268 -30.03 3.58 15.50
N LYS A 269 -30.73 2.47 15.29
CA LYS A 269 -31.59 1.85 16.30
C LYS A 269 -30.71 1.07 17.29
N THR A 270 -30.96 1.29 18.58
CA THR A 270 -30.32 0.57 19.68
C THR A 270 -31.38 0.06 20.66
N PRO A 271 -31.06 -0.84 21.57
CA PRO A 271 -31.98 -1.27 22.61
C PRO A 271 -32.55 -0.13 23.48
N SER A 272 -31.78 0.95 23.64
CA SER A 272 -32.17 2.14 24.40
C SER A 272 -32.92 3.20 23.55
N GLY A 273 -33.17 2.94 22.26
CA GLY A 273 -33.87 3.85 21.35
C GLY A 273 -33.07 4.18 20.09
N VAL A 274 -33.44 5.30 19.46
CA VAL A 274 -32.77 5.78 18.23
C VAL A 274 -31.82 6.91 18.57
N ARG A 275 -30.57 6.83 18.06
CA ARG A 275 -29.56 7.88 18.27
C ARG A 275 -28.90 8.30 16.96
N ASP A 276 -28.39 9.52 16.91
CA ASP A 276 -27.58 10.01 15.79
C ASP A 276 -26.15 9.52 15.94
N GLU A 277 -25.63 8.89 14.89
CA GLU A 277 -24.26 8.42 14.84
C GLU A 277 -23.48 9.03 13.70
N LYS A 278 -22.19 9.26 13.97
CA LYS A 278 -21.21 9.77 13.04
C LYS A 278 -20.02 8.80 12.99
N LEU A 279 -19.65 8.43 11.78
CA LEU A 279 -18.41 7.69 11.50
C LEU A 279 -17.71 8.39 10.34
N ILE A 280 -16.51 8.92 10.60
CA ILE A 280 -15.69 9.59 9.61
C ILE A 280 -14.40 8.80 9.45
N ILE A 281 -13.97 8.62 8.21
CA ILE A 281 -12.76 7.87 7.86
C ILE A 281 -11.86 8.77 7.03
N GLY A 282 -10.58 8.80 7.37
CA GLY A 282 -9.52 9.34 6.54
C GLY A 282 -8.59 8.21 6.09
N CYS A 283 -8.37 8.09 4.78
CA CYS A 283 -7.54 7.05 4.18
C CYS A 283 -6.15 7.60 3.85
N TYR A 284 -5.11 6.92 4.31
CA TYR A 284 -3.72 7.21 3.94
C TYR A 284 -3.02 5.91 3.54
N VAL A 285 -3.16 5.55 2.27
CA VAL A 285 -2.69 4.28 1.68
C VAL A 285 -3.31 3.09 2.41
N ASP A 286 -2.54 2.37 3.24
CA ASP A 286 -2.94 1.22 4.04
C ASP A 286 -3.41 1.60 5.47
N ASP A 287 -3.19 2.84 5.87
CA ASP A 287 -3.66 3.36 7.16
C ASP A 287 -5.07 3.97 7.05
N LEU A 288 -5.97 3.57 7.93
CA LEU A 288 -7.26 4.24 8.15
C LEU A 288 -7.26 4.99 9.47
N TYR A 289 -7.73 6.21 9.41
CA TYR A 289 -7.99 7.05 10.57
C TYR A 289 -9.49 7.17 10.75
N THR A 290 -10.04 6.60 11.81
CA THR A 290 -11.49 6.60 12.07
C THR A 290 -11.84 7.49 13.24
N ALA A 291 -12.92 8.26 13.09
CA ALA A 291 -13.53 9.09 14.13
C ALA A 291 -14.99 8.71 14.28
N ALA A 292 -15.37 8.13 15.43
CA ALA A 292 -16.70 7.59 15.67
C ALA A 292 -17.34 8.21 16.91
N SER A 293 -18.65 8.50 16.83
CA SER A 293 -19.42 8.99 17.99
C SER A 293 -19.66 7.89 19.02
N HIS A 294 -19.84 6.64 18.57
CA HIS A 294 -20.10 5.47 19.41
C HIS A 294 -19.30 4.26 18.91
N ARG A 295 -19.06 3.30 19.80
CA ARG A 295 -18.28 2.08 19.49
C ARG A 295 -18.85 0.82 20.12
N ASP A 296 -20.00 0.90 20.74
CA ASP A 296 -20.71 -0.27 21.25
C ASP A 296 -21.14 -1.20 20.09
N GLU A 297 -21.57 -2.39 20.42
CA GLU A 297 -21.97 -3.45 19.49
C GLU A 297 -23.09 -3.07 18.51
N HIS A 298 -23.88 -2.03 18.80
CA HIS A 298 -24.93 -1.52 17.92
C HIS A 298 -24.48 -0.35 17.03
N SER A 299 -23.23 0.11 17.21
CA SER A 299 -22.72 1.32 16.53
C SER A 299 -22.38 1.08 15.06
N LEU A 300 -22.39 2.17 14.30
CA LEU A 300 -21.84 2.19 12.93
C LEU A 300 -20.38 1.73 12.88
N TYR A 301 -19.61 2.11 13.91
CA TYR A 301 -18.23 1.70 14.03
C TYR A 301 -18.08 0.19 14.17
N HIS A 302 -18.89 -0.45 15.03
CA HIS A 302 -18.86 -1.90 15.18
C HIS A 302 -19.24 -2.61 13.89
N GLN A 303 -20.33 -2.15 13.22
CA GLN A 303 -20.72 -2.68 11.90
C GLN A 303 -19.66 -2.54 10.81
N PHE A 304 -18.77 -1.55 10.95
CA PHE A 304 -17.69 -1.32 10.00
C PHE A 304 -16.48 -2.23 10.25
N VAL A 305 -16.20 -2.61 11.49
CA VAL A 305 -14.98 -3.34 11.87
C VAL A 305 -15.17 -4.84 12.06
N THR A 306 -16.42 -5.32 12.07
CA THR A 306 -16.81 -6.74 12.09
C THR A 306 -17.33 -7.21 10.76
#